data_176411fe866cebaa528c6127dbf97f06
#
_entry.id   176411fe866cebaa528c6127dbf97f06
#
_cell.length_a   1.000
_cell.length_b   1.000
_cell.length_c   1.000
_cell.angle_alpha   90.00
_cell.angle_beta   90.00
_cell.angle_gamma   90.00
#
_symmetry.space_group_name_H-M   'P 1'
#
loop_
_entity.id
_entity.type
_entity.pdbx_description
1 polymer ?
#
loop_
_entity_poly.entity_id
_entity_poly.type
_entity_poly.pdbx_seq_one_letter_code
_entity_poly.pdbx_strand_id
1 'polypeptide(L)'
;MTNMGIGFSRGASDWTVAVLPPVIPIFPLIGVLLLPGGRLPLNIFEPRYLEMTRDAMAAERLIGMIQPTDPRSREFEPECYGTGCAGMITEFEEPADNRILDTLTAVCRFKVEHELPHDGLQYRRVTADYSGYHADLDGEHAALPERDRLVVALKRFFEARGIDADWSAIDDLQNEDLMTSLAMACPFEPREKQALLECRETAERNSMFQTLLEMAAHEHDGLDGARAPQ
;
A
#
# COMPACT_ATOMS: atom_id res chain seq x y z
N MET A 1 -0.50 -3.92 40.16
CA MET A 1 -1.64 -3.29 39.45
C MET A 1 -1.33 -1.83 39.29
N THR A 2 -0.77 -1.40 38.19
CA THR A 2 -0.67 0.02 37.85
C THR A 2 -0.73 0.10 36.34
N ASN A 3 -1.89 0.48 35.87
CA ASN A 3 -2.21 0.68 34.46
C ASN A 3 -1.58 2.00 34.05
N MET A 4 -0.48 1.96 33.31
CA MET A 4 0.07 3.14 32.64
C MET A 4 -0.49 3.16 31.22
N GLY A 5 -1.68 3.71 31.09
CA GLY A 5 -2.23 4.09 29.79
C GLY A 5 -1.44 5.25 29.22
N ILE A 6 -0.49 4.98 28.33
CA ILE A 6 0.08 6.00 27.47
C ILE A 6 -0.80 6.05 26.22
N GLY A 7 -1.87 6.86 26.31
CA GLY A 7 -2.70 7.20 25.18
C GLY A 7 -2.02 8.29 24.35
N PHE A 8 -1.46 7.92 23.22
CA PHE A 8 -1.25 8.80 22.09
C PHE A 8 -1.83 8.11 20.86
N SER A 9 -3.15 8.17 20.74
CA SER A 9 -3.81 7.92 19.47
C SER A 9 -3.76 9.22 18.68
N ARG A 10 -2.70 9.44 17.89
CA ARG A 10 -2.76 10.43 16.81
C ARG A 10 -3.66 9.84 15.74
N GLY A 11 -4.76 10.51 15.44
CA GLY A 11 -5.60 10.20 14.30
C GLY A 11 -4.84 10.49 12.99
N ALA A 12 -5.29 9.94 11.89
CA ALA A 12 -4.68 10.23 10.56
C ALA A 12 -4.66 11.74 10.23
N SER A 13 -5.56 12.53 10.84
CA SER A 13 -5.67 13.99 10.69
C SER A 13 -4.62 14.80 11.46
N ASP A 14 -3.79 14.18 12.30
CA ASP A 14 -2.84 14.91 13.17
C ASP A 14 -1.43 15.01 12.55
N TRP A 15 -1.23 14.42 11.39
CA TRP A 15 0.05 14.42 10.71
C TRP A 15 0.19 15.64 9.77
N THR A 16 1.32 16.31 9.89
CA THR A 16 1.80 17.28 8.90
C THR A 16 3.20 16.88 8.49
N VAL A 17 3.67 17.31 7.32
CA VAL A 17 5.03 17.01 6.86
C VAL A 17 6.10 17.38 7.89
N ALA A 18 5.87 18.49 8.63
CA ALA A 18 6.80 18.94 9.66
C ALA A 18 6.88 18.01 10.90
N VAL A 19 5.90 17.12 11.08
CA VAL A 19 5.80 16.20 12.23
C VAL A 19 6.19 14.79 11.84
N LEU A 20 6.21 14.47 10.54
CA LEU A 20 6.64 13.14 10.06
C LEU A 20 8.14 12.94 10.36
N PRO A 21 8.55 11.77 10.89
CA PRO A 21 9.95 11.51 11.16
C PRO A 21 10.75 11.46 9.85
N PRO A 22 11.90 12.14 9.78
CA PRO A 22 12.75 12.12 8.59
C PRO A 22 13.41 10.76 8.34
N VAL A 23 13.48 9.90 9.35
CA VAL A 23 14.03 8.56 9.24
C VAL A 23 12.97 7.55 9.61
N ILE A 24 12.70 6.61 8.72
CA ILE A 24 11.74 5.53 8.93
C ILE A 24 12.34 4.17 8.57
N PRO A 25 11.92 3.09 9.27
CA PRO A 25 12.18 1.73 8.83
C PRO A 25 11.42 1.46 7.54
N ILE A 26 12.00 0.65 6.64
CA ILE A 26 11.33 0.24 5.41
C ILE A 26 11.06 -1.26 5.38
N PHE A 27 9.90 -1.61 4.85
CA PHE A 27 9.48 -2.99 4.63
C PHE A 27 9.36 -3.26 3.12
N PRO A 28 10.41 -3.84 2.50
CA PRO A 28 10.36 -4.27 1.11
C PRO A 28 9.41 -5.46 0.95
N LEU A 29 8.32 -5.28 0.21
CA LEU A 29 7.34 -6.35 -0.01
C LEU A 29 6.83 -6.30 -1.46
N ILE A 30 7.05 -7.42 -2.18
CA ILE A 30 6.72 -7.53 -3.60
C ILE A 30 5.21 -7.60 -3.80
N GLY A 31 4.69 -6.83 -4.75
CA GLY A 31 3.29 -6.90 -5.16
C GLY A 31 2.29 -6.36 -4.15
N VAL A 32 2.78 -5.78 -3.06
CA VAL A 32 1.94 -5.10 -2.08
C VAL A 32 1.94 -3.60 -2.34
N LEU A 33 0.77 -3.00 -2.35
CA LEU A 33 0.56 -1.57 -2.55
C LEU A 33 -0.09 -0.99 -1.30
N LEU A 34 0.46 0.09 -0.77
CA LEU A 34 -0.16 0.92 0.26
C LEU A 34 -0.36 2.32 -0.33
N LEU A 35 -1.59 2.78 -0.40
CA LEU A 35 -1.97 4.10 -0.92
C LEU A 35 -2.53 4.97 0.20
N PRO A 36 -2.39 6.30 0.14
CA PRO A 36 -3.00 7.22 1.10
C PRO A 36 -4.48 6.93 1.34
N GLY A 37 -4.89 6.93 2.60
CA GLY A 37 -6.23 6.51 3.03
C GLY A 37 -6.47 4.99 3.09
N GLY A 38 -5.55 4.19 2.57
CA GLY A 38 -5.68 2.73 2.56
C GLY A 38 -5.28 2.06 3.87
N ARG A 39 -5.76 0.83 4.06
CA ARG A 39 -5.42 -0.03 5.19
C ARG A 39 -4.83 -1.34 4.67
N LEU A 40 -3.72 -1.77 5.26
CA LEU A 40 -2.97 -2.95 4.86
C LEU A 40 -2.77 -3.88 6.06
N PRO A 41 -3.52 -4.97 6.16
CA PRO A 41 -3.24 -6.00 7.15
C PRO A 41 -1.99 -6.79 6.77
N LEU A 42 -1.11 -7.01 7.74
CA LEU A 42 0.14 -7.73 7.59
C LEU A 42 0.23 -8.89 8.58
N ASN A 43 0.89 -9.97 8.14
CA ASN A 43 1.27 -11.09 8.99
C ASN A 43 2.79 -11.22 8.94
N ILE A 44 3.45 -10.77 9.99
CA ILE A 44 4.91 -10.65 10.08
C ILE A 44 5.48 -11.83 10.86
N PHE A 45 6.45 -12.53 10.28
CA PHE A 45 7.07 -13.71 10.86
C PHE A 45 8.61 -13.77 10.66
N GLU A 46 9.16 -12.96 9.75
CA GLU A 46 10.61 -12.89 9.57
C GLU A 46 11.26 -12.15 10.74
N PRO A 47 12.35 -12.67 11.35
CA PRO A 47 12.98 -12.07 12.53
C PRO A 47 13.33 -10.59 12.38
N ARG A 48 13.87 -10.19 11.21
CA ARG A 48 14.22 -8.79 10.92
C ARG A 48 12.99 -7.85 10.94
N TYR A 49 11.86 -8.33 10.50
CA TYR A 49 10.62 -7.51 10.47
C TYR A 49 9.85 -7.57 11.78
N LEU A 50 10.01 -8.65 12.57
CA LEU A 50 9.55 -8.67 13.95
C LEU A 50 10.28 -7.63 14.80
N GLU A 51 11.63 -7.53 14.65
CA GLU A 51 12.44 -6.49 15.29
C GLU A 51 11.99 -5.11 14.85
N MET A 52 11.91 -4.87 13.54
CA MET A 52 11.43 -3.62 12.94
C MET A 52 10.10 -3.16 13.52
N THR A 53 9.12 -4.05 13.58
CA THR A 53 7.76 -3.71 14.05
C THR A 53 7.75 -3.39 15.54
N ARG A 54 8.50 -4.13 16.37
CA ARG A 54 8.61 -3.82 17.80
C ARG A 54 9.29 -2.48 18.05
N ASP A 55 10.34 -2.17 17.29
CA ASP A 55 11.05 -0.89 17.38
C ASP A 55 10.14 0.25 16.90
N ALA A 56 9.41 0.06 15.80
CA ALA A 56 8.41 1.03 15.33
C ALA A 56 7.32 1.28 16.38
N MET A 57 6.83 0.23 17.06
CA MET A 57 5.84 0.34 18.14
C MET A 57 6.36 1.11 19.36
N ALA A 58 7.67 1.08 19.60
CA ALA A 58 8.31 1.84 20.68
C ALA A 58 8.60 3.30 20.30
N ALA A 59 8.46 3.66 19.03
CA ALA A 59 8.70 5.00 18.47
C ALA A 59 7.39 5.61 17.92
N GLU A 60 7.42 6.17 16.71
CA GLU A 60 6.27 6.86 16.08
C GLU A 60 5.26 5.92 15.44
N ARG A 61 5.46 4.62 15.49
CA ARG A 61 4.63 3.56 14.90
C ARG A 61 4.53 3.63 13.37
N LEU A 62 5.52 4.22 12.71
CA LEU A 62 5.56 4.35 11.26
C LEU A 62 6.48 3.31 10.63
N ILE A 63 6.00 2.69 9.54
CA ILE A 63 6.75 1.80 8.67
C ILE A 63 6.55 2.24 7.23
N GLY A 64 7.61 2.37 6.47
CA GLY A 64 7.57 2.68 5.04
C GLY A 64 7.39 1.41 4.20
N MET A 65 6.22 1.20 3.60
CA MET A 65 6.02 0.15 2.60
C MET A 65 6.68 0.55 1.30
N ILE A 66 7.50 -0.35 0.75
CA ILE A 66 8.24 -0.10 -0.49
C ILE A 66 8.33 -1.38 -1.31
N GLN A 67 8.41 -1.26 -2.64
CA GLN A 67 8.54 -2.42 -3.51
C GLN A 67 9.99 -2.64 -4.00
N PRO A 68 10.46 -3.89 -4.06
CA PRO A 68 11.64 -4.26 -4.83
C PRO A 68 11.46 -3.98 -6.33
N THR A 69 12.52 -3.53 -7.01
CA THR A 69 12.50 -3.25 -8.46
C THR A 69 12.42 -4.53 -9.30
N ASP A 70 13.07 -5.61 -8.84
CA ASP A 70 12.94 -6.94 -9.45
C ASP A 70 12.01 -7.84 -8.62
N PRO A 71 10.79 -8.16 -9.11
CA PRO A 71 9.85 -9.02 -8.40
C PRO A 71 10.32 -10.47 -8.27
N ARG A 72 11.39 -10.85 -8.94
CA ARG A 72 11.99 -12.20 -8.85
C ARG A 72 13.25 -12.24 -7.98
N SER A 73 13.70 -11.10 -7.47
CA SER A 73 14.86 -11.03 -6.59
C SER A 73 14.62 -11.89 -5.33
N ARG A 74 15.64 -12.67 -4.98
CA ARG A 74 15.71 -13.44 -3.73
C ARG A 74 16.82 -12.93 -2.82
N GLU A 75 17.31 -11.75 -3.11
CA GLU A 75 18.31 -11.10 -2.29
C GLU A 75 17.74 -10.75 -0.93
N PHE A 76 18.56 -10.83 0.09
CA PHE A 76 18.16 -10.45 1.44
C PHE A 76 17.84 -8.94 1.51
N GLU A 77 18.52 -8.15 0.70
CA GLU A 77 18.37 -6.70 0.56
C GLU A 77 18.20 -6.33 -0.91
N PRO A 78 17.00 -6.56 -1.47
CA PRO A 78 16.76 -6.23 -2.86
C PRO A 78 16.81 -4.71 -3.10
N GLU A 79 17.22 -4.32 -4.30
CA GLU A 79 17.06 -2.96 -4.75
C GLU A 79 15.57 -2.59 -4.77
N CYS A 80 15.23 -1.42 -4.24
CA CYS A 80 13.85 -0.96 -4.12
C CYS A 80 13.60 0.26 -5.02
N TYR A 81 12.32 0.47 -5.36
CA TYR A 81 11.89 1.71 -5.99
C TYR A 81 12.18 2.92 -5.09
N GLY A 82 12.31 4.09 -5.69
CA GLY A 82 12.56 5.33 -4.95
C GLY A 82 11.32 5.93 -4.28
N THR A 83 10.13 5.36 -4.49
CA THR A 83 8.88 5.87 -3.91
C THR A 83 8.20 4.77 -3.11
N GLY A 84 7.83 5.08 -1.87
CA GLY A 84 7.07 4.24 -0.97
C GLY A 84 5.91 5.00 -0.33
N CYS A 85 5.19 4.33 0.59
CA CYS A 85 4.15 4.93 1.41
C CYS A 85 4.37 4.60 2.89
N ALA A 86 4.42 5.62 3.73
CA ALA A 86 4.48 5.47 5.17
C ALA A 86 3.11 5.09 5.72
N GLY A 87 3.05 4.01 6.46
CA GLY A 87 1.86 3.55 7.16
C GLY A 87 2.08 3.56 8.67
N MET A 88 1.06 3.98 9.41
CA MET A 88 1.03 3.92 10.86
C MET A 88 0.43 2.59 11.31
N ILE A 89 1.05 1.92 12.27
CA ILE A 89 0.51 0.72 12.90
C ILE A 89 -0.69 1.13 13.76
N THR A 90 -1.89 0.79 13.30
CA THR A 90 -3.17 1.12 13.97
C THR A 90 -3.75 -0.05 14.74
N GLU A 91 -3.47 -1.27 14.31
CA GLU A 91 -3.84 -2.50 15.00
C GLU A 91 -2.58 -3.34 15.19
N PHE A 92 -2.42 -3.94 16.36
CA PHE A 92 -1.25 -4.74 16.68
C PHE A 92 -1.65 -5.89 17.60
N GLU A 93 -1.32 -7.11 17.20
CA GLU A 93 -1.51 -8.31 17.98
C GLU A 93 -0.24 -9.19 17.86
N GLU A 94 0.26 -9.68 18.97
CA GLU A 94 1.39 -10.60 19.03
C GLU A 94 0.93 -11.94 19.63
N PRO A 95 0.44 -12.87 18.80
CA PRO A 95 0.05 -14.20 19.26
C PRO A 95 1.26 -15.02 19.72
N ALA A 96 0.99 -16.09 20.48
CA ALA A 96 2.04 -16.90 21.13
C ALA A 96 2.94 -17.70 20.15
N ASP A 97 2.67 -17.65 18.85
CA ASP A 97 3.39 -18.40 17.80
C ASP A 97 4.54 -17.62 17.15
N ASN A 98 5.01 -16.57 17.81
CA ASN A 98 6.12 -15.72 17.36
C ASN A 98 5.84 -15.04 16.01
N ARG A 99 4.61 -14.63 15.76
CA ARG A 99 4.19 -13.76 14.66
C ARG A 99 3.67 -12.44 15.20
N ILE A 100 3.60 -11.44 14.33
CA ILE A 100 2.89 -10.20 14.59
C ILE A 100 1.83 -10.06 13.51
N LEU A 101 0.60 -9.81 13.96
CA LEU A 101 -0.49 -9.38 13.11
C LEU A 101 -0.68 -7.90 13.34
N ASP A 102 -0.44 -7.10 12.32
CA ASP A 102 -0.66 -5.67 12.39
C ASP A 102 -1.48 -5.15 11.21
N THR A 103 -2.00 -3.94 11.35
CA THR A 103 -2.63 -3.21 10.25
C THR A 103 -1.97 -1.86 10.13
N LEU A 104 -1.41 -1.59 8.95
CA LEU A 104 -0.92 -0.27 8.59
C LEU A 104 -2.06 0.57 8.00
N THR A 105 -2.29 1.74 8.57
CA THR A 105 -3.09 2.79 7.95
C THR A 105 -2.15 3.77 7.26
N ALA A 106 -2.33 3.95 5.96
CA ALA A 106 -1.47 4.82 5.18
C ALA A 106 -1.55 6.27 5.64
N VAL A 107 -0.40 6.92 5.71
CA VAL A 107 -0.26 8.31 6.16
C VAL A 107 0.15 9.21 4.99
N CYS A 108 1.29 8.94 4.38
CA CYS A 108 1.85 9.79 3.35
C CYS A 108 2.84 9.02 2.48
N ARG A 109 2.86 9.27 1.19
CA ARG A 109 3.92 8.80 0.31
C ARG A 109 5.22 9.52 0.62
N PHE A 110 6.32 8.87 0.31
CA PHE A 110 7.65 9.44 0.48
C PHE A 110 8.56 9.04 -0.68
N LYS A 111 9.60 9.85 -0.89
CA LYS A 111 10.76 9.49 -1.68
C LYS A 111 11.92 9.10 -0.78
N VAL A 112 12.63 8.05 -1.18
CA VAL A 112 13.89 7.70 -0.55
C VAL A 112 14.96 8.70 -0.97
N GLU A 113 15.52 9.43 -0.02
CA GLU A 113 16.69 10.28 -0.28
C GLU A 113 17.97 9.45 -0.19
N HIS A 114 18.15 8.73 0.92
CA HIS A 114 19.26 7.79 1.09
C HIS A 114 18.89 6.68 2.06
N GLU A 115 19.52 5.55 1.86
CA GLU A 115 19.47 4.46 2.80
C GLU A 115 20.55 4.64 3.87
N LEU A 116 20.20 4.34 5.10
CA LEU A 116 21.10 4.47 6.25
C LEU A 116 21.85 3.17 6.53
N PRO A 117 23.06 3.24 7.12
CA PRO A 117 23.75 2.06 7.64
C PRO A 117 22.88 1.30 8.63
N HIS A 118 23.07 -0.01 8.71
CA HIS A 118 22.30 -0.87 9.62
C HIS A 118 22.50 -0.54 11.11
N ASP A 119 23.72 -0.13 11.51
CA ASP A 119 24.07 0.22 12.88
C ASP A 119 23.69 -0.86 13.93
N GLY A 120 23.77 -2.14 13.52
CA GLY A 120 23.42 -3.28 14.35
C GLY A 120 21.96 -3.75 14.26
N LEU A 121 21.11 -3.05 13.53
CA LEU A 121 19.72 -3.46 13.26
C LEU A 121 19.67 -4.51 12.14
N GLN A 122 18.65 -5.38 12.16
CA GLN A 122 18.49 -6.41 11.13
C GLN A 122 17.59 -5.93 9.96
N TYR A 123 17.05 -4.73 10.04
CA TYR A 123 16.15 -4.15 9.03
C TYR A 123 16.70 -2.84 8.48
N ARG A 124 16.21 -2.45 7.32
CA ARG A 124 16.65 -1.27 6.57
C ARG A 124 15.91 -0.02 7.03
N ARG A 125 16.62 1.13 7.00
CA ARG A 125 16.05 2.45 7.30
C ARG A 125 16.47 3.41 6.21
N VAL A 126 15.59 4.39 5.95
CA VAL A 126 15.83 5.44 4.95
C VAL A 126 15.57 6.82 5.52
N THR A 127 16.25 7.81 4.97
CA THR A 127 15.81 9.19 5.06
C THR A 127 14.71 9.37 4.03
N ALA A 128 13.54 9.83 4.48
CA ALA A 128 12.33 9.97 3.70
C ALA A 128 12.01 11.45 3.42
N ASP A 129 11.81 11.77 2.15
CA ASP A 129 11.31 13.08 1.71
C ASP A 129 9.81 13.00 1.42
N TYR A 130 9.02 13.75 2.17
CA TYR A 130 7.56 13.85 2.03
C TYR A 130 7.13 15.09 1.26
N SER A 131 8.06 15.98 0.88
CA SER A 131 7.75 17.29 0.33
C SER A 131 6.92 17.28 -0.95
N GLY A 132 7.04 16.23 -1.73
CA GLY A 132 6.27 16.04 -2.97
C GLY A 132 4.82 15.55 -2.77
N TYR A 133 4.39 15.26 -1.52
CA TYR A 133 3.16 14.53 -1.24
C TYR A 133 2.28 15.16 -0.15
N HIS A 134 2.32 16.48 -0.02
CA HIS A 134 1.52 17.20 0.98
C HIS A 134 0.02 16.91 0.88
N ALA A 135 -0.50 16.77 -0.35
CA ALA A 135 -1.91 16.48 -0.60
C ALA A 135 -2.38 15.15 0.01
N ASP A 136 -1.47 14.20 0.27
CA ASP A 136 -1.82 12.94 0.94
C ASP A 136 -2.27 13.15 2.39
N LEU A 137 -1.82 14.26 3.02
CA LEU A 137 -2.14 14.60 4.42
C LEU A 137 -3.40 15.48 4.54
N ASP A 138 -3.76 16.17 3.46
CA ASP A 138 -4.89 17.09 3.46
C ASP A 138 -6.25 16.37 3.37
N GLY A 139 -6.22 15.04 3.13
CA GLY A 139 -7.43 14.22 2.99
C GLY A 139 -8.28 14.61 1.76
N GLU A 140 -7.67 15.28 0.78
CA GLU A 140 -8.35 15.59 -0.47
C GLU A 140 -8.62 14.31 -1.27
N HIS A 141 -9.86 13.89 -1.26
CA HIS A 141 -10.35 12.77 -2.06
C HIS A 141 -10.86 13.31 -3.40
N ALA A 142 -10.22 12.94 -4.49
CA ALA A 142 -10.73 13.30 -5.79
C ALA A 142 -12.07 12.59 -6.03
N ALA A 143 -13.08 13.35 -6.44
CA ALA A 143 -14.37 12.79 -6.84
C ALA A 143 -14.15 11.67 -7.87
N LEU A 144 -14.90 10.58 -7.72
CA LEU A 144 -15.00 9.54 -8.76
C LEU A 144 -16.03 9.99 -9.80
N PRO A 145 -15.63 10.46 -10.97
CA PRO A 145 -16.56 11.05 -11.92
C PRO A 145 -17.51 10.01 -12.54
N GLU A 146 -17.18 8.72 -12.54
CA GLU A 146 -17.94 7.69 -13.25
C GLU A 146 -17.91 6.34 -12.50
N ARG A 147 -18.50 6.27 -11.31
CA ARG A 147 -18.56 5.02 -10.51
C ARG A 147 -19.11 3.83 -11.32
N ASP A 148 -20.21 4.05 -12.07
CA ASP A 148 -20.84 2.98 -12.84
C ASP A 148 -19.87 2.38 -13.89
N ARG A 149 -19.13 3.25 -14.56
CA ARG A 149 -18.11 2.82 -15.54
C ARG A 149 -16.98 2.03 -14.89
N LEU A 150 -16.52 2.48 -13.71
CA LEU A 150 -15.51 1.76 -12.93
C LEU A 150 -16.00 0.36 -12.54
N VAL A 151 -17.23 0.26 -12.01
CA VAL A 151 -17.82 -1.04 -11.61
C VAL A 151 -17.96 -1.98 -12.80
N VAL A 152 -18.33 -1.47 -13.97
CA VAL A 152 -18.40 -2.28 -15.20
C VAL A 152 -17.02 -2.78 -15.63
N ALA A 153 -16.00 -1.92 -15.59
CA ALA A 153 -14.62 -2.31 -15.92
C ALA A 153 -14.09 -3.36 -14.92
N LEU A 154 -14.39 -3.17 -13.65
CA LEU A 154 -14.00 -4.09 -12.58
C LEU A 154 -14.65 -5.46 -12.74
N LYS A 155 -15.95 -5.52 -13.08
CA LYS A 155 -16.66 -6.79 -13.34
C LYS A 155 -15.99 -7.57 -14.46
N ARG A 156 -15.71 -6.91 -15.58
CA ARG A 156 -15.01 -7.53 -16.71
C ARG A 156 -13.62 -8.04 -16.32
N PHE A 157 -12.87 -7.24 -15.58
CA PHE A 157 -11.54 -7.62 -15.10
C PHE A 157 -11.58 -8.86 -14.19
N PHE A 158 -12.54 -8.92 -13.26
CA PHE A 158 -12.67 -10.05 -12.34
C PHE A 158 -13.16 -11.32 -13.07
N GLU A 159 -14.12 -11.19 -13.98
CA GLU A 159 -14.56 -12.28 -14.86
C GLU A 159 -13.39 -12.82 -15.68
N ALA A 160 -12.60 -11.95 -16.31
CA ALA A 160 -11.42 -12.33 -17.09
C ALA A 160 -10.35 -13.06 -16.26
N ARG A 161 -10.24 -12.77 -14.97
CA ARG A 161 -9.27 -13.40 -14.06
C ARG A 161 -9.84 -14.56 -13.26
N GLY A 162 -11.13 -14.88 -13.41
CA GLY A 162 -11.81 -15.90 -12.61
C GLY A 162 -11.86 -15.56 -11.11
N ILE A 163 -11.95 -14.28 -10.79
CA ILE A 163 -11.98 -13.79 -9.40
C ILE A 163 -13.44 -13.62 -8.98
N ASP A 164 -13.82 -14.31 -7.91
CA ASP A 164 -15.10 -14.08 -7.23
C ASP A 164 -14.99 -12.85 -6.31
N ALA A 165 -16.00 -11.98 -6.36
CA ALA A 165 -16.07 -10.79 -5.54
C ALA A 165 -17.45 -10.61 -4.91
N ASP A 166 -17.46 -10.10 -3.69
CA ASP A 166 -18.69 -9.66 -3.04
C ASP A 166 -19.09 -8.28 -3.57
N TRP A 167 -19.93 -8.28 -4.61
CA TRP A 167 -20.41 -7.06 -5.27
C TRP A 167 -21.26 -6.19 -4.33
N SER A 168 -21.96 -6.79 -3.36
CA SER A 168 -22.74 -6.01 -2.40
C SER A 168 -21.82 -5.21 -1.48
N ALA A 169 -20.72 -5.79 -1.03
CA ALA A 169 -19.71 -5.08 -0.24
C ALA A 169 -19.05 -3.95 -1.05
N ILE A 170 -18.82 -4.16 -2.35
CA ILE A 170 -18.26 -3.13 -3.24
C ILE A 170 -19.26 -1.98 -3.45
N ASP A 171 -20.55 -2.29 -3.61
CA ASP A 171 -21.60 -1.29 -3.80
C ASP A 171 -21.81 -0.43 -2.55
N ASP A 172 -21.58 -0.98 -1.35
CA ASP A 172 -21.70 -0.28 -0.06
C ASP A 172 -20.53 0.64 0.26
N LEU A 173 -19.37 0.51 -0.42
CA LEU A 173 -18.21 1.37 -0.19
C LEU A 173 -18.47 2.81 -0.66
N GLN A 174 -17.99 3.77 0.14
CA GLN A 174 -17.95 5.17 -0.28
C GLN A 174 -16.98 5.32 -1.47
N ASN A 175 -17.26 6.29 -2.35
CA ASN A 175 -16.44 6.50 -3.56
C ASN A 175 -14.94 6.71 -3.26
N GLU A 176 -14.65 7.38 -2.17
CA GLU A 176 -13.31 7.71 -1.71
C GLU A 176 -12.51 6.46 -1.33
N ASP A 177 -13.13 5.57 -0.56
CA ASP A 177 -12.52 4.32 -0.11
C ASP A 177 -12.47 3.27 -1.22
N LEU A 178 -13.44 3.31 -2.15
CA LEU A 178 -13.59 2.34 -3.23
C LEU A 178 -12.34 2.27 -4.11
N MET A 179 -11.88 3.42 -4.62
CA MET A 179 -10.73 3.46 -5.53
C MET A 179 -9.45 2.98 -4.86
N THR A 180 -9.19 3.47 -3.64
CA THR A 180 -8.00 3.10 -2.88
C THR A 180 -8.02 1.60 -2.56
N SER A 181 -9.15 1.09 -2.04
CA SER A 181 -9.31 -0.32 -1.68
C SER A 181 -9.16 -1.24 -2.89
N LEU A 182 -9.79 -0.89 -4.02
CA LEU A 182 -9.71 -1.69 -5.25
C LEU A 182 -8.31 -1.65 -5.88
N ALA A 183 -7.66 -0.48 -5.93
CA ALA A 183 -6.31 -0.37 -6.46
C ALA A 183 -5.30 -1.21 -5.65
N MET A 184 -5.48 -1.28 -4.32
CA MET A 184 -4.66 -2.10 -3.44
C MET A 184 -4.97 -3.60 -3.58
N ALA A 185 -6.26 -3.97 -3.69
CA ALA A 185 -6.72 -5.36 -3.73
C ALA A 185 -6.53 -6.03 -5.11
N CYS A 186 -6.65 -5.28 -6.20
CA CYS A 186 -6.52 -5.85 -7.54
C CYS A 186 -5.15 -6.51 -7.76
N PRO A 187 -5.12 -7.71 -8.37
CA PRO A 187 -3.90 -8.46 -8.60
C PRO A 187 -3.15 -7.93 -9.85
N PHE A 188 -2.80 -6.66 -9.81
CA PHE A 188 -1.92 -6.05 -10.79
C PHE A 188 -0.47 -6.50 -10.62
N GLU A 189 0.29 -6.42 -11.72
CA GLU A 189 1.73 -6.66 -11.66
C GLU A 189 2.44 -5.64 -10.75
N PRO A 190 3.56 -6.00 -10.11
CA PRO A 190 4.27 -5.09 -9.21
C PRO A 190 4.62 -3.73 -9.84
N ARG A 191 4.93 -3.70 -11.14
CA ARG A 191 5.23 -2.46 -11.87
C ARG A 191 4.00 -1.57 -12.06
N GLU A 192 2.84 -2.18 -12.29
CA GLU A 192 1.56 -1.46 -12.39
C GLU A 192 1.16 -0.86 -11.04
N LYS A 193 1.33 -1.62 -9.97
CA LYS A 193 1.11 -1.13 -8.61
C LYS A 193 2.05 0.03 -8.26
N GLN A 194 3.31 -0.06 -8.67
CA GLN A 194 4.27 1.03 -8.48
C GLN A 194 3.88 2.28 -9.27
N ALA A 195 3.43 2.13 -10.51
CA ALA A 195 2.96 3.25 -11.31
C ALA A 195 1.76 3.97 -10.66
N LEU A 196 0.81 3.20 -10.09
CA LEU A 196 -0.32 3.77 -9.33
C LEU A 196 0.16 4.56 -8.09
N LEU A 197 1.18 4.07 -7.39
CA LEU A 197 1.76 4.75 -6.23
C LEU A 197 2.43 6.07 -6.62
N GLU A 198 3.08 6.11 -7.78
CA GLU A 198 3.87 7.25 -8.25
C GLU A 198 3.03 8.35 -8.91
N CYS A 199 1.77 8.10 -9.26
CA CYS A 199 0.86 9.15 -9.72
C CYS A 199 0.78 10.27 -8.67
N ARG A 200 1.10 11.50 -9.07
CA ARG A 200 1.11 12.63 -8.13
C ARG A 200 -0.30 12.98 -7.67
N GLU A 201 -1.19 13.10 -8.63
CA GLU A 201 -2.58 13.52 -8.41
C GLU A 201 -3.50 12.30 -8.26
N THR A 202 -4.49 12.39 -7.38
CA THR A 202 -5.50 11.33 -7.21
C THR A 202 -6.30 11.12 -8.50
N ALA A 203 -6.59 12.18 -9.25
CA ALA A 203 -7.28 12.08 -10.53
C ALA A 203 -6.48 11.31 -11.59
N GLU A 204 -5.16 11.51 -11.65
CA GLU A 204 -4.25 10.76 -12.51
C GLU A 204 -4.23 9.28 -12.13
N ARG A 205 -4.13 8.98 -10.84
CA ARG A 205 -4.18 7.62 -10.30
C ARG A 205 -5.48 6.91 -10.66
N ASN A 206 -6.61 7.59 -10.53
CA ASN A 206 -7.92 7.06 -10.88
C ASN A 206 -8.02 6.74 -12.37
N SER A 207 -7.54 7.62 -13.23
CA SER A 207 -7.51 7.41 -14.69
C SER A 207 -6.59 6.24 -15.07
N MET A 208 -5.42 6.16 -14.45
CA MET A 208 -4.48 5.05 -14.67
C MET A 208 -5.09 3.71 -14.21
N PHE A 209 -5.74 3.69 -13.05
CA PHE A 209 -6.39 2.48 -12.55
C PHE A 209 -7.47 1.97 -13.50
N GLN A 210 -8.32 2.85 -14.03
CA GLN A 210 -9.32 2.49 -15.05
C GLN A 210 -8.66 1.92 -16.30
N THR A 211 -7.60 2.55 -16.77
CA THR A 211 -6.85 2.08 -17.94
C THR A 211 -6.28 0.68 -17.72
N LEU A 212 -5.70 0.40 -16.55
CA LEU A 212 -5.18 -0.91 -16.20
C LEU A 212 -6.28 -1.99 -16.18
N LEU A 213 -7.46 -1.67 -15.63
CA LEU A 213 -8.60 -2.58 -15.67
C LEU A 213 -9.05 -2.89 -17.11
N GLU A 214 -9.18 -1.87 -17.96
CA GLU A 214 -9.58 -2.02 -19.36
C GLU A 214 -8.56 -2.83 -20.16
N MET A 215 -7.27 -2.57 -20.01
CA MET A 215 -6.20 -3.31 -20.68
C MET A 215 -6.21 -4.79 -20.28
N ALA A 216 -6.27 -5.08 -19.00
CA ALA A 216 -6.26 -6.45 -18.50
C ALA A 216 -7.52 -7.25 -18.90
N ALA A 217 -8.67 -6.60 -19.06
CA ALA A 217 -9.89 -7.24 -19.61
C ALA A 217 -9.71 -7.57 -21.09
N HIS A 218 -9.11 -6.68 -21.90
CA HIS A 218 -8.88 -6.91 -23.32
C HIS A 218 -7.85 -8.00 -23.62
N GLU A 219 -6.83 -8.15 -22.81
CA GLU A 219 -5.83 -9.22 -22.97
C GLU A 219 -6.48 -10.61 -22.88
N HIS A 220 -7.50 -10.76 -22.05
CA HIS A 220 -8.22 -12.02 -21.91
C HIS A 220 -9.12 -12.33 -23.11
N ASP A 221 -9.88 -11.35 -23.58
CA ASP A 221 -10.75 -11.49 -24.76
C ASP A 221 -9.96 -11.90 -26.01
N GLY A 222 -8.71 -11.40 -26.14
CA GLY A 222 -7.79 -11.76 -27.23
C GLY A 222 -7.30 -13.20 -27.17
N LEU A 223 -7.15 -13.79 -25.99
CA LEU A 223 -6.72 -15.18 -25.81
C LEU A 223 -7.83 -16.20 -26.05
N ASP A 224 -9.07 -15.87 -25.71
CA ASP A 224 -10.24 -16.74 -25.98
C ASP A 224 -10.63 -16.75 -27.47
N GLY A 225 -10.48 -15.62 -28.17
CA GLY A 225 -10.68 -15.56 -29.62
C GLY A 225 -9.69 -16.41 -30.45
N ALA A 226 -8.51 -16.71 -29.90
CA ALA A 226 -7.49 -17.56 -30.55
C ALA A 226 -7.70 -19.07 -30.31
N ARG A 227 -8.61 -19.46 -29.41
CA ARG A 227 -8.92 -20.85 -29.05
C ARG A 227 -10.19 -21.40 -29.68
N ALA A 228 -10.86 -20.71 -30.61
CA ALA A 228 -11.99 -21.23 -31.35
C ALA A 228 -11.53 -22.43 -32.20
N PRO A 229 -12.10 -23.63 -32.05
CA PRO A 229 -11.71 -24.82 -32.82
C PRO A 229 -12.13 -24.67 -34.28
N GLN A 230 -11.24 -25.05 -35.20
CA GLN A 230 -11.55 -25.33 -36.59
C GLN A 230 -12.30 -26.66 -36.67
#